data_bf06a0c19200b9bbbd4ad8dfeb1e62c3
#
_entry.id   bf06a0c19200b9bbbd4ad8dfeb1e62c3
#
_cell.length_a   1.000
_cell.length_b   1.000
_cell.length_c   1.000
_cell.angle_alpha   90.00
_cell.angle_beta   90.00
_cell.angle_gamma   90.00
#
_symmetry.space_group_name_H-M   'P 1'
#
loop_
_entity.id
_entity.type
_entity.pdbx_description
1 polymer ?
#
loop_
_entity_poly.entity_id
_entity_poly.type
_entity_poly.pdbx_seq_one_letter_code
_entity_poly.pdbx_strand_id
1 'polypeptide(L)'
;MAESGWVSVDRYTLETRFPRVYAIGDVVAIPLKLGKPLPKAGVFAHGEAEIVATNIAHAITGTGTPARFDGQGECFIEIGDGKAGFGGGNFYAEPTPAVTLHPPSWRWHLSKVLFEKSWLYTKL
;
A
#
# COMPACT_ATOMS: atom_id res chain seq x y z
N MET A 1 -3.79 -19.10 -7.77
CA MET A 1 -4.65 -18.14 -7.08
C MET A 1 -5.01 -18.74 -5.74
N ALA A 2 -5.17 -17.90 -4.71
CA ALA A 2 -5.79 -18.34 -3.48
C ALA A 2 -7.26 -18.70 -3.74
N GLU A 3 -7.90 -19.48 -2.85
CA GLU A 3 -9.35 -19.77 -2.94
C GLU A 3 -10.22 -18.52 -3.01
N SER A 4 -9.70 -17.37 -2.53
CA SER A 4 -10.33 -16.05 -2.61
C SER A 4 -10.37 -15.42 -4.01
N GLY A 5 -9.71 -16.00 -5.03
CA GLY A 5 -9.55 -15.41 -6.35
C GLY A 5 -8.45 -14.37 -6.47
N TRP A 6 -7.80 -13.98 -5.37
CA TRP A 6 -6.69 -13.02 -5.34
C TRP A 6 -5.33 -13.71 -5.42
N VAL A 7 -4.30 -12.96 -5.81
CA VAL A 7 -2.92 -13.47 -5.85
C VAL A 7 -2.32 -13.43 -4.46
N SER A 8 -1.84 -14.57 -4.00
CA SER A 8 -1.07 -14.66 -2.75
C SER A 8 0.38 -14.32 -3.00
N VAL A 9 0.95 -13.48 -2.11
CA VAL A 9 2.34 -13.05 -2.15
C VAL A 9 2.97 -13.12 -0.76
N ASP A 10 4.30 -13.15 -0.71
CA ASP A 10 5.01 -12.83 0.53
C ASP A 10 4.74 -11.35 0.89
N ARG A 11 4.33 -11.10 2.12
CA ARG A 11 3.89 -9.76 2.57
C ARG A 11 4.98 -8.70 2.57
N TYR A 12 6.24 -9.11 2.55
CA TYR A 12 7.39 -8.22 2.63
C TYR A 12 8.07 -8.01 1.29
N THR A 13 8.14 -9.04 0.45
CA THR A 13 8.85 -9.00 -0.83
C THR A 13 7.91 -8.89 -2.03
N LEU A 14 6.61 -9.14 -1.83
CA LEU A 14 5.57 -9.19 -2.88
C LEU A 14 5.80 -10.28 -3.93
N GLU A 15 6.72 -11.22 -3.66
CA GLU A 15 6.96 -12.37 -4.53
C GLU A 15 5.83 -13.40 -4.40
N THR A 16 5.39 -13.94 -5.52
CA THR A 16 4.39 -15.02 -5.56
C THR A 16 5.05 -16.37 -5.22
N ARG A 17 4.25 -17.45 -5.22
CA ARG A 17 4.78 -18.81 -5.13
C ARG A 17 5.74 -19.21 -6.27
N PHE A 18 5.74 -18.44 -7.35
CA PHE A 18 6.64 -18.68 -8.49
C PHE A 18 7.85 -17.76 -8.35
N PRO A 19 9.08 -18.30 -8.33
CA PRO A 19 10.28 -17.49 -8.15
C PRO A 19 10.42 -16.40 -9.21
N ARG A 20 10.75 -15.19 -8.78
CA ARG A 20 10.93 -13.99 -9.63
C ARG A 20 9.64 -13.51 -10.31
N VAL A 21 8.48 -13.96 -9.84
CA VAL A 21 7.18 -13.45 -10.26
C VAL A 21 6.54 -12.71 -9.10
N TYR A 22 6.30 -11.43 -9.28
CA TYR A 22 5.76 -10.52 -8.27
C TYR A 22 4.33 -10.12 -8.63
N ALA A 23 3.54 -9.79 -7.63
CA ALA A 23 2.23 -9.19 -7.80
C ALA A 23 2.05 -8.06 -6.79
N ILE A 24 1.47 -6.94 -7.21
CA ILE A 24 1.29 -5.74 -6.41
C ILE A 24 -0.09 -5.12 -6.64
N GLY A 25 -0.49 -4.23 -5.73
CA GLY A 25 -1.73 -3.47 -5.84
C GLY A 25 -2.97 -4.31 -5.59
N ASP A 26 -4.07 -3.91 -6.19
CA ASP A 26 -5.40 -4.44 -5.87
C ASP A 26 -5.59 -5.94 -6.21
N VAL A 27 -4.73 -6.51 -7.03
CA VAL A 27 -4.77 -7.93 -7.38
C VAL A 27 -4.29 -8.85 -6.26
N VAL A 28 -3.53 -8.32 -5.29
CA VAL A 28 -2.99 -9.12 -4.19
C VAL A 28 -3.91 -9.14 -2.97
N ALA A 29 -3.83 -10.20 -2.20
CA ALA A 29 -4.44 -10.29 -0.88
C ALA A 29 -3.33 -10.55 0.16
N ILE A 30 -3.03 -9.54 0.96
CA ILE A 30 -2.07 -9.62 2.05
C ILE A 30 -2.86 -9.69 3.36
N PRO A 31 -2.91 -10.86 4.02
CA PRO A 31 -3.66 -11.01 5.26
C PRO A 31 -2.97 -10.27 6.41
N LEU A 32 -3.76 -9.54 7.20
CA LEU A 32 -3.35 -8.94 8.45
C LEU A 32 -3.78 -9.81 9.64
N LYS A 33 -3.16 -9.62 10.81
CA LYS A 33 -3.45 -10.44 12.01
C LYS A 33 -4.90 -10.41 12.47
N LEU A 34 -5.62 -9.31 12.22
CA LEU A 34 -7.05 -9.20 12.55
C LEU A 34 -7.99 -9.94 11.58
N GLY A 35 -7.46 -10.75 10.66
CA GLY A 35 -8.25 -11.53 9.70
C GLY A 35 -8.79 -10.71 8.52
N LYS A 36 -8.49 -9.42 8.44
CA LYS A 36 -8.81 -8.58 7.28
C LYS A 36 -7.57 -8.45 6.39
N PRO A 37 -7.72 -8.33 5.08
CA PRO A 37 -6.58 -8.04 4.20
C PRO A 37 -6.12 -6.58 4.35
N LEU A 38 -4.88 -6.30 3.90
CA LEU A 38 -4.40 -4.94 3.69
C LEU A 38 -5.38 -4.19 2.79
N PRO A 39 -5.75 -2.94 3.12
CA PRO A 39 -6.66 -2.16 2.29
C PRO A 39 -6.14 -2.00 0.85
N LYS A 40 -7.05 -2.07 -0.11
CA LYS A 40 -6.73 -1.86 -1.52
C LYS A 40 -6.75 -0.37 -1.82
N ALA A 41 -5.55 0.25 -1.88
CA ALA A 41 -5.40 1.67 -2.12
C ALA A 41 -4.11 1.96 -2.88
N GLY A 42 -4.13 3.00 -3.71
CA GLY A 42 -3.00 3.38 -4.56
C GLY A 42 -1.70 3.64 -3.80
N VAL A 43 -1.77 4.14 -2.57
CA VAL A 43 -0.59 4.36 -1.72
C VAL A 43 0.14 3.05 -1.39
N PHE A 44 -0.58 1.98 -1.13
CA PHE A 44 0.03 0.66 -0.91
C PHE A 44 0.61 0.11 -2.21
N ALA A 45 -0.16 0.17 -3.30
CA ALA A 45 0.31 -0.27 -4.62
C ALA A 45 1.60 0.44 -5.04
N HIS A 46 1.73 1.75 -4.75
CA HIS A 46 2.95 2.52 -5.03
C HIS A 46 4.13 2.06 -4.16
N GLY A 47 3.94 1.94 -2.85
CA GLY A 47 4.99 1.45 -1.95
C GLY A 47 5.43 0.02 -2.29
N GLU A 48 4.50 -0.86 -2.62
CA GLU A 48 4.77 -2.22 -3.08
C GLU A 48 5.61 -2.21 -4.37
N ALA A 49 5.27 -1.32 -5.32
CA ALA A 49 6.02 -1.18 -6.58
C ALA A 49 7.46 -0.74 -6.36
N GLU A 50 7.71 0.21 -5.45
CA GLU A 50 9.07 0.66 -5.11
C GLU A 50 9.91 -0.49 -4.52
N ILE A 51 9.32 -1.31 -3.65
CA ILE A 51 9.99 -2.49 -3.07
C ILE A 51 10.33 -3.51 -4.15
N VAL A 52 9.37 -3.85 -5.00
CA VAL A 52 9.58 -4.82 -6.09
C VAL A 52 10.63 -4.33 -7.07
N ALA A 53 10.57 -3.06 -7.48
CA ALA A 53 11.57 -2.47 -8.38
C ALA A 53 12.99 -2.53 -7.79
N THR A 54 13.14 -2.19 -6.51
CA THR A 54 14.42 -2.27 -5.78
C THR A 54 14.94 -3.71 -5.74
N ASN A 55 14.09 -4.67 -5.44
CA ASN A 55 14.46 -6.08 -5.34
C ASN A 55 14.84 -6.68 -6.71
N ILE A 56 14.12 -6.31 -7.77
CA ILE A 56 14.46 -6.71 -9.14
C ILE A 56 15.80 -6.12 -9.56
N ALA A 57 16.02 -4.83 -9.31
CA ALA A 57 17.28 -4.18 -9.62
C ALA A 57 18.46 -4.84 -8.88
N HIS A 58 18.29 -5.11 -7.58
CA HIS A 58 19.28 -5.85 -6.78
C HIS A 58 19.57 -7.24 -7.35
N ALA A 59 18.53 -7.99 -7.73
CA ALA A 59 18.66 -9.33 -8.29
C ALA A 59 19.44 -9.36 -9.63
N ILE A 60 19.29 -8.29 -10.44
CA ILE A 60 19.97 -8.17 -11.74
C ILE A 60 21.40 -7.69 -11.58
N THR A 61 21.65 -6.69 -10.74
CA THR A 61 22.95 -6.00 -10.65
C THR A 61 23.87 -6.57 -9.58
N GLY A 62 23.33 -7.29 -8.60
CA GLY A 62 24.05 -7.74 -7.40
C GLY A 62 24.44 -6.59 -6.46
N THR A 63 23.95 -5.37 -6.70
CA THR A 63 24.29 -4.18 -5.90
C THR A 63 23.09 -3.68 -5.11
N GLY A 64 23.36 -2.88 -4.06
CA GLY A 64 22.31 -2.38 -3.16
C GLY A 64 21.88 -3.41 -2.12
N THR A 65 20.83 -3.08 -1.38
CA THR A 65 20.26 -3.94 -0.33
C THR A 65 18.81 -4.28 -0.68
N PRO A 66 18.38 -5.54 -0.55
CA PRO A 66 16.99 -5.90 -0.72
C PRO A 66 16.09 -5.10 0.22
N ALA A 67 14.98 -4.63 -0.32
CA ALA A 67 13.98 -3.85 0.41
C ALA A 67 12.82 -4.74 0.88
N ARG A 68 12.10 -4.29 1.91
CA ARG A 68 10.93 -4.98 2.46
C ARG A 68 9.80 -3.98 2.64
N PHE A 69 8.63 -4.36 2.19
CA PHE A 69 7.43 -3.59 2.44
C PHE A 69 7.06 -3.65 3.93
N ASP A 70 6.83 -2.51 4.54
CA ASP A 70 6.63 -2.38 5.99
C ASP A 70 5.17 -2.18 6.42
N GLY A 71 4.24 -2.11 5.44
CA GLY A 71 2.83 -1.91 5.70
C GLY A 71 2.45 -0.48 6.09
N GLN A 72 3.33 0.50 5.90
CA GLN A 72 2.99 1.91 6.09
C GLN A 72 2.11 2.41 4.95
N GLY A 73 1.10 3.21 5.29
CA GLY A 73 0.25 3.84 4.29
C GLY A 73 -0.76 4.80 4.90
N GLU A 74 -1.22 5.72 4.05
CA GLU A 74 -2.18 6.77 4.39
C GLU A 74 -3.23 6.87 3.28
N CYS A 75 -4.47 7.08 3.68
CA CYS A 75 -5.60 7.18 2.74
C CYS A 75 -6.52 8.34 3.07
N PHE A 76 -7.00 9.01 2.03
CA PHE A 76 -8.16 9.86 2.11
C PHE A 76 -9.42 9.05 1.76
N ILE A 77 -10.49 9.27 2.51
CA ILE A 77 -11.78 8.59 2.31
C ILE A 77 -12.83 9.66 2.07
N GLU A 78 -13.22 9.84 0.82
CA GLU A 78 -14.33 10.76 0.47
C GLU A 78 -15.65 10.22 1.01
N ILE A 79 -16.42 11.10 1.65
CA ILE A 79 -17.73 10.75 2.21
C ILE A 79 -18.88 11.59 1.64
N GLY A 80 -18.59 12.45 0.68
CA GLY A 80 -19.56 13.41 0.11
C GLY A 80 -19.57 14.75 0.83
N ASP A 81 -20.40 15.66 0.36
CA ASP A 81 -20.59 17.01 0.90
C ASP A 81 -19.28 17.82 1.08
N GLY A 82 -18.31 17.63 0.18
CA GLY A 82 -17.01 18.32 0.25
C GLY A 82 -16.19 17.96 1.49
N LYS A 83 -16.39 16.75 2.03
CA LYS A 83 -15.66 16.26 3.20
C LYS A 83 -14.96 14.93 2.91
N ALA A 84 -13.76 14.79 3.47
CA ALA A 84 -13.02 13.55 3.47
C ALA A 84 -12.57 13.20 4.89
N GLY A 85 -12.52 11.90 5.19
CA GLY A 85 -11.75 11.36 6.30
C GLY A 85 -10.30 11.16 5.87
N PHE A 86 -9.40 11.06 6.83
CA PHE A 86 -8.01 10.71 6.62
C PHE A 86 -7.59 9.68 7.65
N GLY A 87 -6.86 8.69 7.21
CA GLY A 87 -6.33 7.68 8.12
C GLY A 87 -5.03 7.09 7.60
N GLY A 88 -4.13 6.76 8.51
CA GLY A 88 -2.86 6.18 8.16
C GLY A 88 -2.07 5.67 9.34
N GLY A 89 -1.03 4.94 9.04
CA GLY A 89 -0.14 4.35 10.01
C GLY A 89 0.44 3.03 9.53
N ASN A 90 0.91 2.22 10.46
CA ASN A 90 1.49 0.92 10.20
C ASN A 90 0.43 -0.18 10.29
N PHE A 91 0.04 -0.72 9.14
CA PHE A 91 -0.94 -1.82 9.05
C PHE A 91 -0.34 -3.18 9.43
N TYR A 92 1.01 -3.31 9.41
CA TYR A 92 1.70 -4.53 9.81
C TYR A 92 2.06 -4.56 11.30
N ALA A 93 1.78 -3.49 12.05
CA ALA A 93 2.03 -3.47 13.50
C ALA A 93 1.29 -4.60 14.20
N GLU A 94 1.94 -5.17 15.21
CA GLU A 94 1.44 -6.28 16.00
C GLU A 94 1.35 -5.87 17.49
N PRO A 95 0.37 -6.36 18.23
CA PRO A 95 -0.66 -7.37 17.91
C PRO A 95 -1.81 -6.84 17.05
N THR A 96 -1.94 -5.52 16.88
CA THR A 96 -2.97 -4.84 16.09
C THR A 96 -2.35 -3.77 15.21
N PRO A 97 -2.91 -3.48 14.03
CA PRO A 97 -2.48 -2.37 13.20
C PRO A 97 -2.48 -1.04 13.97
N ALA A 98 -1.36 -0.31 13.89
CA ALA A 98 -1.20 1.01 14.50
C ALA A 98 -1.65 2.10 13.50
N VAL A 99 -2.96 2.27 13.36
CA VAL A 99 -3.59 3.18 12.40
C VAL A 99 -4.39 4.24 13.14
N THR A 100 -4.16 5.50 12.80
CA THR A 100 -4.91 6.64 13.32
C THR A 100 -5.95 7.08 12.30
N LEU A 101 -7.20 7.26 12.73
CA LEU A 101 -8.27 7.78 11.91
C LEU A 101 -8.64 9.19 12.37
N HIS A 102 -8.71 10.12 11.44
CA HIS A 102 -9.15 11.48 11.69
C HIS A 102 -10.60 11.67 11.22
N PRO A 103 -11.43 12.37 12.00
CA PRO A 103 -12.80 12.65 11.64
C PRO A 103 -12.90 13.36 10.29
N PRO A 104 -13.94 13.09 9.50
CA PRO A 104 -14.16 13.74 8.23
C PRO A 104 -14.28 15.25 8.35
N SER A 105 -13.61 15.98 7.46
CA SER A 105 -13.66 17.44 7.41
C SER A 105 -13.41 17.96 5.98
N TRP A 106 -13.81 19.24 5.73
CA TRP A 106 -13.49 19.93 4.49
C TRP A 106 -11.98 20.14 4.29
N ARG A 107 -11.23 20.21 5.39
CA ARG A 107 -9.76 20.35 5.36
C ARG A 107 -9.10 19.13 4.75
N TRP A 108 -9.55 17.94 5.11
CA TRP A 108 -9.05 16.70 4.52
C TRP A 108 -9.45 16.55 3.05
N HIS A 109 -10.66 17.01 2.67
CA HIS A 109 -11.04 17.08 1.26
C HIS A 109 -10.09 18.00 0.47
N LEU A 110 -9.82 19.21 0.97
CA LEU A 110 -8.87 20.14 0.34
C LEU A 110 -7.46 19.53 0.26
N SER A 111 -6.99 18.89 1.34
CA SER A 111 -5.69 18.22 1.36
C SER A 111 -5.61 17.11 0.31
N LYS A 112 -6.68 16.33 0.13
CA LYS A 112 -6.77 15.32 -0.92
C LYS A 112 -6.65 15.94 -2.33
N VAL A 113 -7.37 17.01 -2.60
CA VAL A 113 -7.31 17.70 -3.91
C VAL A 113 -5.89 18.23 -4.19
N LEU A 114 -5.24 18.81 -3.19
CA LEU A 114 -3.86 19.28 -3.31
C LEU A 114 -2.89 18.11 -3.53
N PHE A 115 -3.06 17.01 -2.81
CA PHE A 115 -2.28 15.80 -2.99
C PHE A 115 -2.42 15.24 -4.42
N GLU A 116 -3.65 15.11 -4.94
CA GLU A 116 -3.90 14.63 -6.30
C GLU A 116 -3.17 15.49 -7.35
N LYS A 117 -3.26 16.81 -7.23
CA LYS A 117 -2.56 17.71 -8.15
C LYS A 117 -1.04 17.58 -8.02
N SER A 118 -0.52 17.59 -6.80
CA SER A 118 0.91 17.40 -6.56
C SER A 118 1.42 16.08 -7.13
N TRP A 119 0.68 15.00 -6.92
CA TRP A 119 1.02 13.69 -7.45
C TRP A 119 1.15 13.68 -8.97
N LEU A 120 0.16 14.25 -9.67
CA LEU A 120 0.16 14.34 -11.13
C LEU A 120 1.38 15.13 -11.67
N TYR A 121 1.82 16.18 -10.96
CA TYR A 121 2.96 16.98 -11.38
C TYR A 121 4.33 16.40 -11.00
N THR A 122 4.40 15.54 -9.99
CA THR A 122 5.68 15.07 -9.44
C THR A 122 6.00 13.61 -9.76
N LYS A 123 4.98 12.83 -10.11
CA LYS A 123 5.13 11.37 -10.32
C LYS A 123 4.82 10.92 -11.76
N LEU A 124 4.25 11.80 -12.59
CA LEU A 124 4.01 11.60 -14.01
C LEU A 124 4.86 12.58 -14.84
#